data_f0f4ac3e7a968efc66ada73185ec128a
#
_entry.id   f0f4ac3e7a968efc66ada73185ec128a
#
_cell.length_a   1.000
_cell.length_b   1.000
_cell.length_c   1.000
_cell.angle_alpha   90.00
_cell.angle_beta   90.00
_cell.angle_gamma   90.00
#
_symmetry.space_group_name_H-M   'P 1'
#
loop_
_entity.id
_entity.type
_entity.pdbx_description
1 polymer ?
#
loop_
_entity_poly.entity_id
_entity_poly.type
_entity_poly.pdbx_seq_one_letter_code
_entity_poly.pdbx_strand_id
1 'polypeptide(L)'
;GRNKEMWITILLAVLLCLSIGYSIYQKRKTYRLIDRLLDSVLNREMIAASDVEEGEYSALVSKIKQIQEVLDNHVNSAEQEKEQVKSLVSNMSHQLKTPLANISLYAEILSKEEITSERKTLFSEKMQRQIDKLSWIVESLSKMVKLEQNIDGFEGKAIGIKQTILDAVDTLYEKLEKKEINFTLEPFEDRLLYHNRKWTAEVFVNLLENAVKYTDRGGTISICVKSYDLYTEIQIADNGRGIRQEEMTDIFKRFYRSPEVENMEGSGIGLYLSNLILEKEKGYMTVDSEYGKGSCFSVFLQNCKN
;
A
#
# COMPACT_ATOMS: atom_id res chain seq x y z
N GLY A 1 -61.56 -32.80 -56.64
CA GLY A 1 -60.33 -33.12 -55.87
C GLY A 1 -59.21 -32.16 -56.15
N ARG A 2 -58.87 -31.89 -57.41
CA ARG A 2 -57.66 -31.19 -57.91
C ARG A 2 -57.54 -29.71 -57.45
N ASN A 3 -58.62 -28.98 -57.36
CA ASN A 3 -58.66 -27.62 -56.92
C ASN A 3 -58.39 -27.48 -55.37
N LYS A 4 -58.88 -28.43 -54.60
CA LYS A 4 -58.60 -28.45 -53.13
C LYS A 4 -57.10 -28.70 -52.81
N GLU A 5 -56.50 -29.62 -53.55
CA GLU A 5 -55.04 -29.92 -53.36
C GLU A 5 -54.15 -28.73 -53.76
N MET A 6 -54.52 -28.03 -54.84
CA MET A 6 -53.85 -26.82 -55.31
C MET A 6 -53.90 -25.68 -54.22
N TRP A 7 -55.09 -25.48 -53.64
CA TRP A 7 -55.23 -24.47 -52.56
C TRP A 7 -54.46 -24.83 -51.28
N ILE A 8 -54.37 -26.13 -50.92
CA ILE A 8 -53.59 -26.60 -49.82
C ILE A 8 -52.07 -26.39 -50.05
N THR A 9 -51.57 -26.67 -51.27
CA THR A 9 -50.14 -26.43 -51.60
C THR A 9 -49.81 -24.94 -51.59
N ILE A 10 -50.69 -24.06 -52.12
CA ILE A 10 -50.51 -22.61 -52.05
C ILE A 10 -50.49 -22.12 -50.57
N LEU A 11 -51.42 -22.61 -49.75
CA LEU A 11 -51.44 -22.26 -48.30
C LEU A 11 -50.17 -22.68 -47.57
N LEU A 12 -49.65 -23.88 -47.80
CA LEU A 12 -48.43 -24.38 -47.27
C LEU A 12 -47.20 -23.56 -47.70
N ALA A 13 -47.15 -23.17 -48.98
CA ALA A 13 -46.09 -22.32 -49.51
C ALA A 13 -46.09 -20.93 -48.85
N VAL A 14 -47.28 -20.32 -48.66
CA VAL A 14 -47.42 -19.03 -47.94
C VAL A 14 -47.02 -19.16 -46.50
N LEU A 15 -47.43 -20.22 -45.78
CA LEU A 15 -47.02 -20.47 -44.43
C LEU A 15 -45.50 -20.66 -44.28
N LEU A 16 -44.87 -21.37 -45.24
CA LEU A 16 -43.43 -21.56 -45.30
C LEU A 16 -42.69 -20.21 -45.50
N CYS A 17 -43.15 -19.37 -46.41
CA CYS A 17 -42.62 -18.04 -46.67
C CYS A 17 -42.72 -17.13 -45.43
N LEU A 18 -43.90 -17.16 -44.77
CA LEU A 18 -44.09 -16.41 -43.52
C LEU A 18 -43.13 -16.90 -42.37
N SER A 19 -42.98 -18.21 -42.24
CA SER A 19 -42.06 -18.81 -41.27
C SER A 19 -40.58 -18.42 -41.52
N ILE A 20 -40.16 -18.48 -42.80
CA ILE A 20 -38.81 -18.04 -43.20
C ILE A 20 -38.65 -16.54 -42.95
N GLY A 21 -39.60 -15.72 -43.31
CA GLY A 21 -39.59 -14.27 -43.10
C GLY A 21 -39.51 -13.92 -41.62
N TYR A 22 -40.28 -14.60 -40.75
CA TYR A 22 -40.23 -14.45 -39.31
C TYR A 22 -38.87 -14.87 -38.72
N SER A 23 -38.32 -16.00 -39.19
CA SER A 23 -36.99 -16.46 -38.77
C SER A 23 -35.87 -15.46 -39.12
N ILE A 24 -35.93 -14.89 -40.34
CA ILE A 24 -34.96 -13.86 -40.77
C ILE A 24 -35.13 -12.57 -39.93
N TYR A 25 -36.36 -12.17 -39.64
CA TYR A 25 -36.63 -11.01 -38.78
C TYR A 25 -36.10 -11.19 -37.38
N GLN A 26 -36.32 -12.34 -36.74
CA GLN A 26 -35.81 -12.68 -35.44
C GLN A 26 -34.29 -12.67 -35.41
N LYS A 27 -33.61 -13.32 -36.37
CA LYS A 27 -32.14 -13.29 -36.47
C LYS A 27 -31.61 -11.86 -36.60
N ARG A 28 -32.22 -11.01 -37.42
CA ARG A 28 -31.80 -9.60 -37.59
C ARG A 28 -32.00 -8.78 -36.29
N LYS A 29 -33.07 -9.06 -35.53
CA LYS A 29 -33.33 -8.41 -34.22
C LYS A 29 -32.22 -8.80 -33.21
N THR A 30 -31.89 -10.08 -33.17
CA THR A 30 -30.85 -10.60 -32.27
C THR A 30 -29.47 -10.01 -32.61
N TYR A 31 -29.07 -10.01 -33.89
CA TYR A 31 -27.80 -9.43 -34.30
C TYR A 31 -27.69 -7.94 -33.93
N ARG A 32 -28.75 -7.16 -34.15
CA ARG A 32 -28.77 -5.73 -33.77
C ARG A 32 -28.69 -5.50 -32.27
N LEU A 33 -29.25 -6.39 -31.46
CA LEU A 33 -29.13 -6.32 -30.00
C LEU A 33 -27.71 -6.61 -29.55
N ILE A 34 -27.11 -7.68 -30.07
CA ILE A 34 -25.72 -8.06 -29.75
C ILE A 34 -24.75 -6.93 -30.14
N ASP A 35 -24.92 -6.39 -31.35
CA ASP A 35 -24.08 -5.30 -31.88
C ASP A 35 -24.12 -4.06 -30.94
N ARG A 36 -25.33 -3.62 -30.57
CA ARG A 36 -25.52 -2.51 -29.63
C ARG A 36 -24.90 -2.78 -28.26
N LEU A 37 -25.07 -4.01 -27.72
CA LEU A 37 -24.49 -4.37 -26.42
C LEU A 37 -22.97 -4.37 -26.47
N LEU A 38 -22.37 -4.86 -27.56
CA LEU A 38 -20.92 -4.83 -27.75
C LEU A 38 -20.40 -3.40 -27.92
N ASP A 39 -21.12 -2.55 -28.68
CA ASP A 39 -20.78 -1.13 -28.81
C ASP A 39 -20.82 -0.41 -27.45
N SER A 40 -21.83 -0.69 -26.62
CA SER A 40 -21.90 -0.12 -25.27
C SER A 40 -20.72 -0.53 -24.41
N VAL A 41 -20.27 -1.78 -24.47
CA VAL A 41 -19.07 -2.27 -23.76
C VAL A 41 -17.81 -1.57 -24.29
N LEU A 42 -17.66 -1.44 -25.62
CA LEU A 42 -16.50 -0.80 -26.24
C LEU A 42 -16.40 0.70 -25.91
N ASN A 43 -17.55 1.39 -25.89
CA ASN A 43 -17.64 2.81 -25.59
C ASN A 43 -17.72 3.12 -24.07
N ARG A 44 -17.73 2.09 -23.21
CA ARG A 44 -17.94 2.21 -21.76
C ARG A 44 -19.25 2.92 -21.38
N GLU A 45 -20.30 2.75 -22.19
CA GLU A 45 -21.61 3.28 -21.90
C GLU A 45 -22.40 2.31 -21.02
N MET A 46 -23.20 2.83 -20.08
CA MET A 46 -24.04 1.98 -19.24
C MET A 46 -25.09 1.28 -20.08
N ILE A 47 -25.17 -0.04 -20.02
CA ILE A 47 -26.23 -0.83 -20.65
C ILE A 47 -27.55 -0.48 -19.96
N ALA A 48 -28.47 0.18 -20.69
CA ALA A 48 -29.72 0.66 -20.15
C ALA A 48 -30.62 -0.51 -19.69
N ALA A 49 -31.41 -0.27 -18.65
CA ALA A 49 -32.39 -1.27 -18.16
C ALA A 49 -33.46 -1.59 -19.19
N SER A 50 -33.72 -0.68 -20.13
CA SER A 50 -34.65 -0.86 -21.26
C SER A 50 -34.20 -1.91 -22.29
N ASP A 51 -32.93 -2.25 -22.34
CA ASP A 51 -32.38 -3.28 -23.20
C ASP A 51 -32.57 -4.71 -22.66
N VAL A 52 -33.09 -4.80 -21.43
CA VAL A 52 -33.43 -6.07 -20.76
C VAL A 52 -34.91 -6.36 -21.02
N GLU A 53 -35.28 -6.82 -22.24
CA GLU A 53 -36.58 -7.44 -22.43
C GLU A 53 -36.64 -8.76 -21.63
N GLU A 54 -37.74 -8.98 -20.92
CA GLU A 54 -38.05 -10.27 -20.29
C GLU A 54 -38.08 -11.37 -21.34
N GLY A 55 -37.13 -12.31 -21.30
CA GLY A 55 -37.08 -13.41 -22.24
C GLY A 55 -35.71 -14.08 -22.40
N GLU A 56 -35.57 -14.83 -23.50
CA GLU A 56 -34.40 -15.66 -23.85
C GLU A 56 -33.03 -14.90 -23.81
N TYR A 57 -33.04 -13.57 -23.95
CA TYR A 57 -31.83 -12.75 -24.03
C TYR A 57 -31.40 -12.15 -22.69
N SER A 58 -32.22 -12.23 -21.65
CA SER A 58 -31.89 -11.65 -20.32
C SER A 58 -30.62 -12.23 -19.72
N ALA A 59 -30.38 -13.52 -19.89
CA ALA A 59 -29.16 -14.19 -19.44
C ALA A 59 -27.92 -13.71 -20.21
N LEU A 60 -28.03 -13.43 -21.50
CA LEU A 60 -26.92 -12.89 -22.32
C LEU A 60 -26.58 -11.46 -21.88
N VAL A 61 -27.59 -10.60 -21.72
CA VAL A 61 -27.43 -9.22 -21.26
C VAL A 61 -26.77 -9.19 -19.86
N SER A 62 -27.21 -10.08 -18.95
CA SER A 62 -26.61 -10.20 -17.62
C SER A 62 -25.12 -10.58 -17.67
N LYS A 63 -24.76 -11.54 -18.53
CA LYS A 63 -23.35 -11.93 -18.72
C LYS A 63 -22.51 -10.79 -19.31
N ILE A 64 -23.05 -10.05 -20.28
CA ILE A 64 -22.32 -8.90 -20.87
C ILE A 64 -22.12 -7.80 -19.85
N LYS A 65 -23.14 -7.49 -19.02
CA LYS A 65 -23.00 -6.55 -17.89
C LYS A 65 -21.90 -6.99 -16.91
N GLN A 66 -21.85 -8.27 -16.58
CA GLN A 66 -20.82 -8.83 -15.70
C GLN A 66 -19.43 -8.71 -16.31
N ILE A 67 -19.28 -8.93 -17.62
CA ILE A 67 -18.02 -8.73 -18.35
C ILE A 67 -17.62 -7.25 -18.32
N GLN A 68 -18.56 -6.34 -18.56
CA GLN A 68 -18.31 -4.90 -18.52
C GLN A 68 -17.83 -4.47 -17.14
N GLU A 69 -18.49 -4.89 -16.06
CA GLU A 69 -18.10 -4.59 -14.69
C GLU A 69 -16.68 -5.10 -14.37
N VAL A 70 -16.33 -6.32 -14.79
CA VAL A 70 -14.99 -6.87 -14.62
C VAL A 70 -13.95 -6.05 -15.39
N LEU A 71 -14.25 -5.68 -16.65
CA LEU A 71 -13.34 -4.87 -17.46
C LEU A 71 -13.14 -3.46 -16.87
N ASP A 72 -14.22 -2.80 -16.44
CA ASP A 72 -14.15 -1.48 -15.81
C ASP A 72 -13.33 -1.52 -14.52
N ASN A 73 -13.52 -2.55 -13.69
CA ASN A 73 -12.72 -2.76 -12.49
C ASN A 73 -11.23 -2.95 -12.82
N HIS A 74 -10.90 -3.76 -13.84
CA HIS A 74 -9.51 -3.95 -14.26
C HIS A 74 -8.87 -2.66 -14.79
N VAL A 75 -9.61 -1.90 -15.60
CA VAL A 75 -9.09 -0.63 -16.12
C VAL A 75 -8.90 0.39 -15.01
N ASN A 76 -9.88 0.53 -14.10
CA ASN A 76 -9.76 1.44 -12.96
C ASN A 76 -8.58 1.05 -12.07
N SER A 77 -8.38 -0.26 -11.82
CA SER A 77 -7.21 -0.73 -11.07
C SER A 77 -5.90 -0.40 -11.78
N ALA A 78 -5.81 -0.60 -13.09
CA ALA A 78 -4.61 -0.27 -13.86
C ALA A 78 -4.34 1.25 -13.91
N GLU A 79 -5.39 2.08 -13.99
CA GLU A 79 -5.25 3.53 -13.91
C GLU A 79 -4.78 3.98 -12.52
N GLN A 80 -5.31 3.37 -11.45
CA GLN A 80 -4.86 3.63 -10.08
C GLN A 80 -3.40 3.23 -9.88
N GLU A 81 -2.98 2.05 -10.35
CA GLU A 81 -1.59 1.60 -10.31
C GLU A 81 -0.67 2.57 -11.06
N LYS A 82 -1.07 3.02 -12.24
CA LYS A 82 -0.31 3.99 -13.04
C LYS A 82 -0.12 5.32 -12.30
N GLU A 83 -1.17 5.87 -11.69
CA GLU A 83 -1.07 7.12 -10.93
C GLU A 83 -0.25 6.93 -9.64
N GLN A 84 -0.33 5.77 -9.00
CA GLN A 84 0.52 5.43 -7.85
C GLN A 84 2.01 5.40 -8.25
N VAL A 85 2.35 4.75 -9.38
CA VAL A 85 3.74 4.72 -9.90
C VAL A 85 4.22 6.12 -10.26
N LYS A 86 3.39 6.92 -10.94
CA LYS A 86 3.72 8.29 -11.31
C LYS A 86 3.98 9.19 -10.08
N SER A 87 3.10 9.09 -9.07
CA SER A 87 3.28 9.77 -7.78
C SER A 87 4.56 9.32 -7.08
N LEU A 88 4.83 8.01 -7.07
CA LEU A 88 6.06 7.44 -6.52
C LEU A 88 7.30 8.05 -7.17
N VAL A 89 7.39 8.01 -8.51
CA VAL A 89 8.54 8.54 -9.27
C VAL A 89 8.72 10.04 -9.02
N SER A 90 7.61 10.81 -8.98
CA SER A 90 7.67 12.24 -8.70
C SER A 90 8.21 12.52 -7.29
N ASN A 91 7.67 11.85 -6.28
CA ASN A 91 8.09 12.01 -4.89
C ASN A 91 9.55 11.57 -4.68
N MET A 92 9.95 10.43 -5.28
CA MET A 92 11.35 9.98 -5.28
C MET A 92 12.28 11.05 -5.86
N SER A 93 11.93 11.61 -7.02
CA SER A 93 12.72 12.63 -7.68
C SER A 93 12.93 13.85 -6.79
N HIS A 94 11.88 14.30 -6.10
CA HIS A 94 11.97 15.40 -5.15
C HIS A 94 12.83 15.05 -3.92
N GLN A 95 12.66 13.87 -3.34
CA GLN A 95 13.40 13.43 -2.15
C GLN A 95 14.88 13.16 -2.43
N LEU A 96 15.24 12.79 -3.66
CA LEU A 96 16.65 12.61 -4.10
C LEU A 96 17.31 13.93 -4.50
N LYS A 97 16.57 14.85 -5.14
CA LYS A 97 17.11 16.12 -5.64
C LYS A 97 17.63 17.01 -4.51
N THR A 98 16.93 17.09 -3.39
CA THR A 98 17.31 17.96 -2.26
C THR A 98 18.65 17.56 -1.63
N PRO A 99 18.88 16.31 -1.17
CA PRO A 99 20.17 15.90 -0.62
C PRO A 99 21.29 16.01 -1.66
N LEU A 100 21.03 15.68 -2.93
CA LEU A 100 22.03 15.81 -4.01
C LEU A 100 22.47 17.27 -4.23
N ALA A 101 21.52 18.21 -4.25
CA ALA A 101 21.81 19.63 -4.36
C ALA A 101 22.65 20.12 -3.15
N ASN A 102 22.32 19.67 -1.94
CA ASN A 102 23.07 20.00 -0.74
C ASN A 102 24.50 19.42 -0.77
N ILE A 103 24.67 18.18 -1.22
CA ILE A 103 26.01 17.55 -1.40
C ILE A 103 26.83 18.37 -2.38
N SER A 104 26.25 18.75 -3.53
CA SER A 104 26.94 19.58 -4.55
C SER A 104 27.35 20.94 -3.98
N LEU A 105 26.45 21.60 -3.22
CA LEU A 105 26.74 22.87 -2.55
C LEU A 105 27.89 22.75 -1.54
N TYR A 106 27.85 21.73 -0.68
CA TYR A 106 28.90 21.51 0.33
C TYR A 106 30.23 21.14 -0.32
N ALA A 107 30.24 20.36 -1.39
CA ALA A 107 31.43 20.05 -2.16
C ALA A 107 32.05 21.33 -2.77
N GLU A 108 31.22 22.23 -3.35
CA GLU A 108 31.69 23.53 -3.88
C GLU A 108 32.30 24.41 -2.77
N ILE A 109 31.65 24.45 -1.59
CA ILE A 109 32.19 25.22 -0.45
C ILE A 109 33.55 24.65 -0.01
N LEU A 110 33.65 23.31 0.08
CA LEU A 110 34.87 22.63 0.49
C LEU A 110 36.03 22.77 -0.50
N SER A 111 35.74 23.04 -1.77
CA SER A 111 36.75 23.26 -2.82
C SER A 111 37.41 24.68 -2.79
N LYS A 112 36.88 25.60 -1.97
CA LYS A 112 37.44 26.97 -1.87
C LYS A 112 38.70 26.97 -1.02
N GLU A 113 39.75 27.66 -1.52
CA GLU A 113 41.09 27.70 -0.89
C GLU A 113 41.07 28.37 0.51
N GLU A 114 40.22 29.37 0.72
CA GLU A 114 40.17 30.19 1.94
C GLU A 114 39.19 29.68 3.03
N ILE A 115 39.01 28.39 3.16
CA ILE A 115 38.11 27.84 4.18
C ILE A 115 38.89 27.45 5.46
N THR A 116 38.39 27.88 6.66
CA THR A 116 38.98 27.50 7.93
C THR A 116 38.82 26.01 8.24
N SER A 117 39.72 25.41 9.02
CA SER A 117 39.67 24.00 9.40
C SER A 117 38.33 23.61 10.04
N GLU A 118 37.80 24.46 10.94
CA GLU A 118 36.50 24.25 11.61
C GLU A 118 35.33 24.21 10.61
N ARG A 119 35.35 25.11 9.63
CA ARG A 119 34.33 25.12 8.56
C ARG A 119 34.44 23.89 7.65
N LYS A 120 35.68 23.43 7.36
CA LYS A 120 35.90 22.18 6.59
C LYS A 120 35.24 21.00 7.31
N THR A 121 35.52 20.84 8.61
CA THR A 121 34.90 19.77 9.43
C THR A 121 33.39 19.85 9.42
N LEU A 122 32.82 21.05 9.68
CA LEU A 122 31.38 21.26 9.70
C LEU A 122 30.69 20.91 8.38
N PHE A 123 31.25 21.36 7.24
CA PHE A 123 30.65 21.09 5.95
C PHE A 123 30.85 19.63 5.50
N SER A 124 31.97 18.99 5.86
CA SER A 124 32.18 17.56 5.63
C SER A 124 31.15 16.71 6.40
N GLU A 125 30.89 17.05 7.67
CA GLU A 125 29.83 16.37 8.45
C GLU A 125 28.44 16.59 7.87
N LYS A 126 28.14 17.81 7.42
CA LYS A 126 26.85 18.10 6.76
C LYS A 126 26.71 17.33 5.46
N MET A 127 27.77 17.24 4.66
CA MET A 127 27.78 16.46 3.42
C MET A 127 27.57 14.97 3.71
N GLN A 128 28.29 14.41 4.71
CA GLN A 128 28.14 13.02 5.10
C GLN A 128 26.70 12.70 5.51
N ARG A 129 26.07 13.55 6.31
CA ARG A 129 24.63 13.37 6.68
C ARG A 129 23.71 13.34 5.45
N GLN A 130 23.99 14.15 4.40
CA GLN A 130 23.18 14.08 3.17
C GLN A 130 23.42 12.78 2.38
N ILE A 131 24.67 12.27 2.37
CA ILE A 131 25.00 10.97 1.76
C ILE A 131 24.29 9.84 2.50
N ASP A 132 24.34 9.84 3.83
CA ASP A 132 23.66 8.83 4.66
C ASP A 132 22.15 8.83 4.42
N LYS A 133 21.54 10.04 4.34
CA LYS A 133 20.13 10.21 4.00
C LYS A 133 19.80 9.64 2.61
N LEU A 134 20.64 9.93 1.61
CA LEU A 134 20.46 9.44 0.24
C LEU A 134 20.54 7.90 0.20
N SER A 135 21.56 7.32 0.84
CA SER A 135 21.75 5.87 0.94
C SER A 135 20.55 5.19 1.59
N TRP A 136 20.04 5.77 2.68
CA TRP A 136 18.87 5.26 3.37
C TRP A 136 17.59 5.31 2.49
N ILE A 137 17.38 6.41 1.73
CA ILE A 137 16.24 6.50 0.79
C ILE A 137 16.33 5.39 -0.27
N VAL A 138 17.50 5.21 -0.88
CA VAL A 138 17.71 4.18 -1.92
C VAL A 138 17.48 2.77 -1.36
N GLU A 139 17.98 2.48 -0.15
CA GLU A 139 17.78 1.19 0.51
C GLU A 139 16.30 0.93 0.81
N SER A 140 15.60 1.92 1.37
CA SER A 140 14.17 1.81 1.68
C SER A 140 13.33 1.58 0.42
N LEU A 141 13.66 2.25 -0.69
CA LEU A 141 13.02 2.03 -1.98
C LEU A 141 13.29 0.63 -2.53
N SER A 142 14.53 0.15 -2.41
CA SER A 142 14.89 -1.21 -2.81
C SER A 142 14.10 -2.26 -2.01
N LYS A 143 14.00 -2.06 -0.68
CA LYS A 143 13.18 -2.93 0.20
C LYS A 143 11.70 -2.93 -0.24
N MET A 144 11.14 -1.75 -0.53
CA MET A 144 9.76 -1.61 -0.96
C MET A 144 9.50 -2.35 -2.28
N VAL A 145 10.35 -2.16 -3.30
CA VAL A 145 10.23 -2.84 -4.60
C VAL A 145 10.32 -4.36 -4.43
N LYS A 146 11.25 -4.86 -3.62
CA LYS A 146 11.40 -6.29 -3.35
C LYS A 146 10.15 -6.89 -2.71
N LEU A 147 9.52 -6.18 -1.77
CA LEU A 147 8.29 -6.61 -1.12
C LEU A 147 7.09 -6.58 -2.08
N GLU A 148 6.93 -5.51 -2.86
CA GLU A 148 5.82 -5.39 -3.82
C GLU A 148 5.88 -6.47 -4.89
N GLN A 149 7.06 -6.75 -5.41
CA GLN A 149 7.27 -7.76 -6.47
C GLN A 149 7.45 -9.19 -5.93
N ASN A 150 7.46 -9.37 -4.61
CA ASN A 150 7.70 -10.67 -3.96
C ASN A 150 9.00 -11.37 -4.43
N ILE A 151 10.03 -10.57 -4.80
CA ILE A 151 11.27 -11.06 -5.46
C ILE A 151 12.05 -12.02 -4.55
N ASP A 152 12.09 -11.76 -3.24
CA ASP A 152 12.88 -12.54 -2.27
C ASP A 152 12.06 -13.70 -1.64
N GLY A 153 10.86 -14.02 -2.19
CA GLY A 153 10.00 -15.07 -1.64
C GLY A 153 9.63 -14.77 -0.19
N PHE A 154 8.91 -13.65 0.03
CA PHE A 154 8.45 -13.27 1.36
C PHE A 154 7.63 -14.41 1.97
N GLU A 155 8.17 -15.10 2.96
CA GLU A 155 7.52 -16.22 3.60
C GLU A 155 7.50 -16.00 5.12
N GLY A 156 6.29 -15.83 5.68
CA GLY A 156 6.10 -15.85 7.13
C GLY A 156 6.17 -17.29 7.65
N LYS A 157 6.68 -17.45 8.86
CA LYS A 157 6.77 -18.73 9.57
C LYS A 157 6.27 -18.59 11.00
N ALA A 158 5.91 -19.72 11.64
CA ALA A 158 5.61 -19.75 13.05
C ALA A 158 6.93 -19.63 13.86
N ILE A 159 7.22 -18.43 14.37
CA ILE A 159 8.47 -18.10 15.07
C ILE A 159 8.16 -17.36 16.37
N GLY A 160 8.97 -17.55 17.41
CA GLY A 160 8.88 -16.80 18.68
C GLY A 160 9.14 -15.30 18.45
N ILE A 161 8.24 -14.47 18.97
CA ILE A 161 8.29 -13.01 18.75
C ILE A 161 9.36 -12.33 19.62
N LYS A 162 9.70 -12.92 20.76
CA LYS A 162 10.61 -12.33 21.73
C LYS A 162 11.97 -11.95 21.14
N GLN A 163 12.57 -12.89 20.38
CA GLN A 163 13.87 -12.63 19.78
C GLN A 163 13.81 -11.55 18.67
N THR A 164 12.68 -11.48 17.93
CA THR A 164 12.47 -10.45 16.91
C THR A 164 12.40 -9.04 17.52
N ILE A 165 11.74 -8.91 18.69
CA ILE A 165 11.70 -7.65 19.44
C ILE A 165 13.10 -7.30 19.97
N LEU A 166 13.81 -8.27 20.56
CA LEU A 166 15.17 -8.03 21.10
C LEU A 166 16.15 -7.60 20.01
N ASP A 167 16.12 -8.23 18.82
CA ASP A 167 16.98 -7.84 17.69
C ASP A 167 16.76 -6.36 17.29
N ALA A 168 15.51 -5.90 17.33
CA ALA A 168 15.20 -4.49 17.03
C ALA A 168 15.68 -3.54 18.14
N VAL A 169 15.51 -3.92 19.39
CA VAL A 169 15.97 -3.11 20.55
C VAL A 169 17.50 -2.98 20.55
N ASP A 170 18.22 -4.09 20.31
CA ASP A 170 19.67 -4.11 20.25
C ASP A 170 20.22 -3.15 19.17
N THR A 171 19.55 -3.07 18.03
CA THR A 171 19.92 -2.14 16.93
C THR A 171 19.87 -0.67 17.37
N LEU A 172 19.04 -0.34 18.35
CA LEU A 172 18.79 1.04 18.77
C LEU A 172 19.37 1.39 20.13
N TYR A 173 20.03 0.43 20.77
CA TYR A 173 20.53 0.59 22.14
C TYR A 173 21.40 1.84 22.31
N GLU A 174 22.39 2.06 21.44
CA GLU A 174 23.26 3.24 21.48
C GLU A 174 22.49 4.56 21.33
N LYS A 175 21.42 4.58 20.48
CA LYS A 175 20.59 5.78 20.29
C LYS A 175 19.76 6.08 21.54
N LEU A 176 19.24 5.04 22.21
CA LEU A 176 18.50 5.15 23.47
C LEU A 176 19.39 5.71 24.58
N GLU A 177 20.62 5.16 24.75
CA GLU A 177 21.58 5.64 25.72
C GLU A 177 22.01 7.09 25.46
N LYS A 178 22.40 7.42 24.22
CA LYS A 178 22.83 8.78 23.84
C LYS A 178 21.78 9.84 24.15
N LYS A 179 20.51 9.47 24.05
CA LYS A 179 19.37 10.37 24.30
C LYS A 179 18.84 10.25 25.74
N GLU A 180 19.46 9.41 26.58
CA GLU A 180 19.07 9.16 27.97
C GLU A 180 17.59 8.74 28.10
N ILE A 181 17.08 7.95 27.14
CA ILE A 181 15.70 7.48 27.14
C ILE A 181 15.51 6.40 28.22
N ASN A 182 14.47 6.56 29.03
CA ASN A 182 14.03 5.52 29.97
C ASN A 182 13.27 4.44 29.19
N PHE A 183 13.99 3.41 28.77
CA PHE A 183 13.41 2.31 27.98
C PHE A 183 12.93 1.17 28.90
N THR A 184 11.72 0.67 28.65
CA THR A 184 11.14 -0.45 29.39
C THR A 184 10.57 -1.49 28.42
N LEU A 185 10.98 -2.75 28.57
CA LEU A 185 10.35 -3.90 27.95
C LEU A 185 9.59 -4.67 29.03
N GLU A 186 8.25 -4.65 29.00
CA GLU A 186 7.44 -5.36 29.96
C GLU A 186 7.64 -6.88 29.82
N PRO A 187 7.68 -7.64 30.94
CA PRO A 187 7.80 -9.09 30.86
C PRO A 187 6.59 -9.73 30.16
N PHE A 188 6.86 -10.62 29.22
CA PHE A 188 5.83 -11.38 28.49
C PHE A 188 6.30 -12.80 28.20
N GLU A 189 5.33 -13.70 27.99
CA GLU A 189 5.62 -15.05 27.51
C GLU A 189 5.87 -15.05 26.02
N ASP A 190 6.93 -15.74 25.57
CA ASP A 190 7.20 -15.88 24.14
C ASP A 190 6.12 -16.72 23.46
N ARG A 191 5.65 -16.27 22.30
CA ARG A 191 4.60 -16.93 21.53
C ARG A 191 5.01 -17.11 20.08
N LEU A 192 4.57 -18.21 19.48
CA LEU A 192 4.74 -18.45 18.06
C LEU A 192 3.71 -17.64 17.27
N LEU A 193 4.21 -16.64 16.54
CA LEU A 193 3.39 -15.79 15.67
C LEU A 193 3.79 -16.03 14.21
N TYR A 194 2.82 -15.87 13.30
CA TYR A 194 3.09 -15.95 11.87
C TYR A 194 3.77 -14.65 11.42
N HIS A 195 5.09 -14.71 11.21
CA HIS A 195 5.86 -13.55 10.76
C HIS A 195 7.19 -13.96 10.12
N ASN A 196 7.85 -13.01 9.45
CA ASN A 196 9.20 -13.14 8.96
C ASN A 196 10.14 -12.35 9.88
N ARG A 197 10.99 -13.04 10.65
CA ARG A 197 11.85 -12.42 11.67
C ARG A 197 12.59 -11.18 11.18
N LYS A 198 13.18 -11.24 9.98
CA LYS A 198 13.96 -10.13 9.41
C LYS A 198 13.09 -8.92 9.10
N TRP A 199 11.94 -9.16 8.44
CA TRP A 199 11.06 -8.08 8.04
C TRP A 199 10.26 -7.49 9.20
N THR A 200 9.81 -8.32 10.12
CA THR A 200 9.13 -7.84 11.34
C THR A 200 10.08 -7.08 12.27
N ALA A 201 11.36 -7.51 12.39
CA ALA A 201 12.37 -6.73 13.09
C ALA A 201 12.54 -5.34 12.49
N GLU A 202 12.50 -5.20 11.15
CA GLU A 202 12.53 -3.90 10.47
C GLU A 202 11.32 -3.02 10.84
N VAL A 203 10.12 -3.62 10.99
CA VAL A 203 8.93 -2.89 11.50
C VAL A 203 9.22 -2.31 12.87
N PHE A 204 9.71 -3.12 13.79
CA PHE A 204 10.00 -2.65 15.16
C PHE A 204 11.13 -1.63 15.19
N VAL A 205 12.17 -1.80 14.38
CA VAL A 205 13.25 -0.80 14.24
C VAL A 205 12.67 0.54 13.77
N ASN A 206 11.84 0.55 12.74
CA ASN A 206 11.21 1.77 12.23
C ASN A 206 10.33 2.48 13.29
N LEU A 207 9.54 1.71 14.05
CA LEU A 207 8.69 2.27 15.11
C LEU A 207 9.51 2.82 16.27
N LEU A 208 10.51 2.07 16.71
CA LEU A 208 11.42 2.50 17.80
C LEU A 208 12.29 3.69 17.38
N GLU A 209 12.76 3.74 16.11
CA GLU A 209 13.46 4.93 15.60
C GLU A 209 12.58 6.17 15.64
N ASN A 210 11.31 6.04 15.26
CA ASN A 210 10.35 7.13 15.37
C ASN A 210 10.15 7.54 16.84
N ALA A 211 9.94 6.58 17.74
CA ALA A 211 9.81 6.85 19.17
C ALA A 211 11.03 7.59 19.73
N VAL A 212 12.25 7.09 19.46
CA VAL A 212 13.49 7.75 19.88
C VAL A 212 13.62 9.15 19.27
N LYS A 213 13.29 9.31 18.01
CA LYS A 213 13.41 10.57 17.30
C LYS A 213 12.51 11.66 17.87
N TYR A 214 11.24 11.32 18.16
CA TYR A 214 10.21 12.28 18.56
C TYR A 214 10.03 12.42 20.07
N THR A 215 10.71 11.62 20.86
CA THR A 215 10.78 11.75 22.34
C THR A 215 11.93 12.67 22.72
N ASP A 216 11.72 13.55 23.68
CA ASP A 216 12.79 14.42 24.18
C ASP A 216 13.80 13.64 25.02
N ARG A 217 14.99 14.25 25.22
CA ARG A 217 16.02 13.66 26.06
C ARG A 217 15.49 13.39 27.49
N GLY A 218 15.73 12.20 28.01
CA GLY A 218 15.23 11.78 29.33
C GLY A 218 13.77 11.34 29.32
N GLY A 219 13.12 11.30 28.15
CA GLY A 219 11.76 10.79 28.01
C GLY A 219 11.66 9.27 28.19
N THR A 220 10.48 8.72 27.95
CA THR A 220 10.16 7.30 28.20
C THR A 220 9.66 6.63 26.94
N ILE A 221 10.16 5.42 26.67
CA ILE A 221 9.68 4.53 25.63
C ILE A 221 9.43 3.16 26.26
N SER A 222 8.28 2.55 25.98
CA SER A 222 7.94 1.22 26.49
C SER A 222 7.44 0.30 25.40
N ILE A 223 7.74 -1.00 25.56
CA ILE A 223 7.15 -2.08 24.77
C ILE A 223 6.32 -2.95 25.71
N CYS A 224 5.06 -3.16 25.34
CA CYS A 224 4.13 -4.05 26.01
C CYS A 224 3.57 -5.08 25.02
N VAL A 225 3.47 -6.34 25.39
CA VAL A 225 2.92 -7.42 24.55
C VAL A 225 1.66 -7.97 25.19
N LYS A 226 0.54 -7.90 24.45
CA LYS A 226 -0.78 -8.37 24.90
C LYS A 226 -1.27 -9.47 23.97
N SER A 227 -1.68 -10.58 24.53
CA SER A 227 -2.17 -11.72 23.75
C SER A 227 -3.69 -11.76 23.74
N TYR A 228 -4.26 -11.90 22.54
CA TYR A 228 -5.67 -12.16 22.30
C TYR A 228 -5.85 -13.54 21.64
N ASP A 229 -7.06 -13.95 21.38
CA ASP A 229 -7.35 -15.29 20.82
C ASP A 229 -6.75 -15.51 19.43
N LEU A 230 -6.85 -14.53 18.54
CA LEU A 230 -6.43 -14.64 17.14
C LEU A 230 -5.13 -13.92 16.85
N TYR A 231 -4.84 -12.84 17.58
CA TYR A 231 -3.69 -11.97 17.38
C TYR A 231 -2.94 -11.73 18.68
N THR A 232 -1.68 -11.42 18.57
CA THR A 232 -0.86 -10.80 19.62
C THR A 232 -0.58 -9.37 19.23
N GLU A 233 -0.83 -8.45 20.14
CA GLU A 233 -0.58 -7.03 20.03
C GLU A 233 0.76 -6.69 20.66
N ILE A 234 1.62 -6.02 19.91
CA ILE A 234 2.89 -5.46 20.38
C ILE A 234 2.75 -3.94 20.36
N GLN A 235 2.66 -3.33 21.52
CA GLN A 235 2.54 -1.89 21.70
C GLN A 235 3.91 -1.26 21.90
N ILE A 236 4.22 -0.21 21.15
CA ILE A 236 5.40 0.63 21.31
C ILE A 236 4.88 2.03 21.62
N ALA A 237 5.04 2.43 22.88
CA ALA A 237 4.53 3.70 23.38
C ALA A 237 5.67 4.64 23.74
N ASP A 238 5.53 5.91 23.39
CA ASP A 238 6.43 7.01 23.72
C ASP A 238 5.67 8.16 24.41
N ASN A 239 6.37 8.96 25.19
CA ASN A 239 5.86 10.20 25.77
C ASN A 239 6.38 11.44 25.03
N GLY A 240 6.60 11.32 23.74
CA GLY A 240 7.13 12.39 22.89
C GLY A 240 6.06 13.43 22.52
N ARG A 241 6.28 14.10 21.39
CA ARG A 241 5.42 15.19 20.92
C ARG A 241 4.00 14.79 20.52
N GLY A 242 3.76 13.50 20.26
CA GLY A 242 2.48 13.03 19.72
C GLY A 242 2.21 13.44 18.28
N ILE A 243 1.04 13.05 17.78
CA ILE A 243 0.58 13.24 16.39
C ILE A 243 -0.77 13.95 16.42
N ARG A 244 -0.99 14.91 15.51
CA ARG A 244 -2.27 15.58 15.37
C ARG A 244 -3.33 14.64 14.82
N GLN A 245 -4.57 14.75 15.29
CA GLN A 245 -5.69 13.89 14.87
C GLN A 245 -5.88 13.89 13.35
N GLU A 246 -5.71 15.04 12.71
CA GLU A 246 -5.83 15.21 11.25
C GLU A 246 -4.72 14.51 10.45
N GLU A 247 -3.58 14.21 11.06
CA GLU A 247 -2.44 13.58 10.43
C GLU A 247 -2.43 12.05 10.59
N MET A 248 -3.24 11.48 11.50
CA MET A 248 -3.17 10.06 11.87
C MET A 248 -3.36 9.09 10.71
N THR A 249 -4.18 9.43 9.73
CA THR A 249 -4.35 8.63 8.50
C THR A 249 -3.23 8.87 7.49
N ASP A 250 -2.67 10.07 7.49
CA ASP A 250 -1.69 10.47 6.49
C ASP A 250 -0.27 9.98 6.80
N ILE A 251 0.05 9.74 8.08
CA ILE A 251 1.38 9.25 8.49
C ILE A 251 1.76 7.90 7.87
N PHE A 252 0.79 7.10 7.42
CA PHE A 252 1.01 5.82 6.73
C PHE A 252 1.16 5.97 5.21
N LYS A 253 0.96 7.18 4.65
CA LYS A 253 1.16 7.43 3.22
C LYS A 253 2.65 7.48 2.88
N ARG A 254 2.99 7.08 1.67
CA ARG A 254 4.37 7.16 1.15
C ARG A 254 4.88 8.60 1.16
N PHE A 255 6.08 8.81 1.70
CA PHE A 255 6.77 10.11 1.77
C PHE A 255 6.03 11.18 2.59
N TYR A 256 5.00 10.80 3.33
CA TYR A 256 4.32 11.75 4.19
C TYR A 256 5.22 12.17 5.36
N ARG A 257 5.26 13.46 5.61
CA ARG A 257 5.91 14.08 6.77
C ARG A 257 5.06 15.25 7.23
N SER A 258 4.81 15.32 8.52
CA SER A 258 4.17 16.51 9.09
C SER A 258 5.00 17.76 8.79
N PRO A 259 4.39 18.88 8.39
CA PRO A 259 5.08 20.15 8.14
C PRO A 259 5.95 20.60 9.33
N GLU A 260 5.54 20.29 10.54
CA GLU A 260 6.26 20.66 11.76
C GLU A 260 7.59 19.89 11.96
N VAL A 261 7.76 18.75 11.32
CA VAL A 261 8.99 17.92 11.41
C VAL A 261 9.75 17.85 10.09
N GLU A 262 9.42 18.70 9.14
CA GLU A 262 10.06 18.71 7.82
C GLU A 262 11.58 18.93 7.92
N ASN A 263 12.03 19.73 8.91
CA ASN A 263 13.43 19.99 9.17
C ASN A 263 14.18 18.88 9.94
N MET A 264 13.44 17.91 10.51
CA MET A 264 14.07 16.75 11.20
C MET A 264 14.48 15.70 10.17
N GLU A 265 15.41 14.81 10.54
CA GLU A 265 15.81 13.70 9.66
C GLU A 265 14.63 12.73 9.41
N GLY A 266 14.53 12.19 8.18
CA GLY A 266 13.53 11.21 7.79
C GLY A 266 13.04 11.40 6.37
N SER A 267 12.52 10.34 5.75
CA SER A 267 12.01 10.35 4.36
C SER A 267 10.51 10.16 4.24
N GLY A 268 9.82 9.77 5.33
CA GLY A 268 8.39 9.42 5.28
C GLY A 268 8.10 8.05 4.63
N ILE A 269 9.10 7.15 4.54
CA ILE A 269 8.92 5.82 3.97
C ILE A 269 8.71 4.75 5.07
N GLY A 270 9.28 4.93 6.27
CA GLY A 270 9.34 3.89 7.30
C GLY A 270 7.98 3.32 7.71
N LEU A 271 7.00 4.17 8.05
CA LEU A 271 5.66 3.70 8.45
C LEU A 271 4.91 3.04 7.30
N TYR A 272 5.04 3.55 6.08
CA TYR A 272 4.48 2.91 4.90
C TYR A 272 5.09 1.52 4.67
N LEU A 273 6.41 1.40 4.73
CA LEU A 273 7.12 0.12 4.60
C LEU A 273 6.70 -0.87 5.70
N SER A 274 6.56 -0.38 6.94
CA SER A 274 6.08 -1.19 8.06
C SER A 274 4.68 -1.74 7.81
N ASN A 275 3.76 -0.91 7.30
CA ASN A 275 2.42 -1.35 6.96
C ASN A 275 2.42 -2.40 5.84
N LEU A 276 3.23 -2.18 4.78
CA LEU A 276 3.37 -3.14 3.67
C LEU A 276 3.92 -4.51 4.13
N ILE A 277 4.89 -4.51 5.06
CA ILE A 277 5.42 -5.75 5.66
C ILE A 277 4.30 -6.49 6.42
N LEU A 278 3.59 -5.77 7.29
CA LEU A 278 2.54 -6.35 8.11
C LEU A 278 1.39 -6.91 7.27
N GLU A 279 0.97 -6.22 6.19
CA GLU A 279 -0.03 -6.73 5.24
C GLU A 279 0.40 -8.08 4.63
N LYS A 280 1.68 -8.22 4.26
CA LYS A 280 2.23 -9.49 3.77
C LYS A 280 2.23 -10.60 4.84
N GLU A 281 2.32 -10.24 6.11
CA GLU A 281 2.25 -11.14 7.27
C GLU A 281 0.82 -11.38 7.77
N LYS A 282 -0.20 -10.86 7.05
CA LYS A 282 -1.61 -10.89 7.47
C LYS A 282 -1.84 -10.25 8.84
N GLY A 283 -0.96 -9.34 9.20
CA GLY A 283 -1.04 -8.48 10.35
C GLY A 283 -1.50 -7.07 9.96
N TYR A 284 -1.55 -6.19 10.92
CA TYR A 284 -1.87 -4.78 10.72
C TYR A 284 -1.30 -3.93 11.85
N MET A 285 -1.34 -2.61 11.67
CA MET A 285 -0.86 -1.65 12.66
C MET A 285 -1.91 -0.55 12.87
N THR A 286 -2.02 -0.11 14.12
CA THR A 286 -2.83 1.05 14.51
C THR A 286 -1.98 2.05 15.28
N VAL A 287 -2.47 3.27 15.40
CA VAL A 287 -1.84 4.32 16.20
C VAL A 287 -2.90 4.99 17.08
N ASP A 288 -2.55 5.21 18.32
CA ASP A 288 -3.28 6.08 19.26
C ASP A 288 -2.30 7.16 19.75
N SER A 289 -2.68 8.42 19.59
CA SER A 289 -1.77 9.52 19.89
C SER A 289 -2.54 10.78 20.25
N GLU A 290 -2.00 11.52 21.21
CA GLU A 290 -2.46 12.84 21.56
C GLU A 290 -1.30 13.84 21.46
N TYR A 291 -1.50 14.90 20.68
CA TYR A 291 -0.48 15.92 20.47
C TYR A 291 -0.02 16.53 21.80
N GLY A 292 1.28 16.52 22.06
CA GLY A 292 1.89 16.98 23.31
C GLY A 292 1.95 15.92 24.42
N LYS A 293 1.43 14.70 24.23
CA LYS A 293 1.45 13.64 25.26
C LYS A 293 2.19 12.38 24.85
N GLY A 294 2.36 12.16 23.53
CA GLY A 294 3.05 11.01 23.00
C GLY A 294 2.20 10.15 22.06
N SER A 295 2.75 9.03 21.63
CA SER A 295 2.12 8.11 20.70
C SER A 295 2.26 6.67 21.17
N CYS A 296 1.28 5.84 20.81
CA CYS A 296 1.31 4.39 20.97
C CYS A 296 1.01 3.73 19.64
N PHE A 297 2.00 3.08 19.06
CA PHE A 297 1.84 2.24 17.88
C PHE A 297 1.60 0.80 18.31
N SER A 298 0.51 0.21 17.84
CA SER A 298 0.13 -1.19 18.11
C SER A 298 0.28 -2.02 16.85
N VAL A 299 1.15 -3.02 16.89
CA VAL A 299 1.35 -4.02 15.83
C VAL A 299 0.62 -5.29 16.19
N PHE A 300 -0.21 -5.79 15.27
CA PHE A 300 -1.00 -7.02 15.45
C PHE A 300 -0.48 -8.10 14.52
N LEU A 301 0.01 -9.20 15.10
CA LEU A 301 0.47 -10.38 14.36
C LEU A 301 -0.40 -11.59 14.70
N GLN A 302 -0.65 -12.43 13.69
CA GLN A 302 -1.51 -13.59 13.81
C GLN A 302 -0.86 -14.67 14.70
N ASN A 303 -1.61 -15.18 15.67
CA ASN A 303 -1.19 -16.31 16.49
C ASN A 303 -1.11 -17.59 15.65
N CYS A 304 -0.04 -18.34 15.79
CA CYS A 304 0.04 -19.69 15.24
C CYS A 304 -0.59 -20.66 16.27
N LYS A 305 -1.43 -21.57 15.78
CA LYS A 305 -1.91 -22.68 16.62
C LYS A 305 -0.71 -23.58 16.95
N ASN A 306 -0.52 -23.86 18.23
CA ASN A 306 0.40 -24.88 18.71
C ASN A 306 0.01 -26.25 18.17
#